data_1199e3f98b0f867bef212d486f761c03
#
_entry.id   1199e3f98b0f867bef212d486f761c03
#
_cell.length_a   1.000
_cell.length_b   1.000
_cell.length_c   1.000
_cell.angle_alpha   90.00
_cell.angle_beta   90.00
_cell.angle_gamma   90.00
#
_symmetry.space_group_name_H-M   'P 1'
#
loop_
_entity.id
_entity.type
_entity.pdbx_description
1 polymer ?
#
loop_
_entity_poly.entity_id
_entity_poly.type
_entity_poly.pdbx_seq_one_letter_code
_entity_poly.pdbx_strand_id
1 'polypeptide(L)'
;MGEPIIQARDLGIRFVKNRRRQLQLREMFIHGRRRQPSDSAFWPLRHVSFDIRPGEAVGVVGKNGTGKSTLLRLMAGVLIPDEGEIAVRGAVAPLLELSAGFSGDLTGRDNLQLVGSLHGLTRAQLKAKFDDIVEFAGEQVQDNIDMPVRHYSSGMKVRLGFAVIAQLEHPILLVDEVMAVGDSEFKEKCYATMERLLAEGRTLVLVSHNESDLTRFCTRGLFLDHGRLALDGTVREALDAYKGLVHT
;
A
#
# COMPACT_ATOMS: atom_id res chain seq x y z
N MET A 1 25.65 4.14 -12.74
CA MET A 1 24.50 3.54 -12.02
C MET A 1 23.48 4.65 -11.77
N GLY A 2 22.22 4.48 -12.17
CA GLY A 2 21.18 5.50 -11.98
C GLY A 2 20.84 5.70 -10.50
N GLU A 3 20.31 6.88 -10.18
CA GLU A 3 19.83 7.23 -8.84
C GLU A 3 18.63 6.32 -8.46
N PRO A 4 18.53 5.84 -7.21
CA PRO A 4 17.40 5.02 -6.78
C PRO A 4 16.09 5.81 -6.82
N ILE A 5 15.01 5.16 -7.23
CA ILE A 5 13.66 5.78 -7.25
C ILE A 5 13.04 5.81 -5.84
N ILE A 6 13.36 4.82 -5.00
CA ILE A 6 13.03 4.81 -3.57
C ILE A 6 14.32 4.55 -2.79
N GLN A 7 14.58 5.37 -1.78
CA GLN A 7 15.76 5.27 -0.94
C GLN A 7 15.37 5.43 0.53
N ALA A 8 15.67 4.44 1.35
CA ALA A 8 15.49 4.46 2.79
C ALA A 8 16.85 4.43 3.50
N ARG A 9 17.06 5.28 4.50
CA ARG A 9 18.29 5.37 5.29
C ARG A 9 17.95 5.42 6.77
N ASP A 10 18.34 4.36 7.49
CA ASP A 10 18.14 4.20 8.94
C ASP A 10 16.70 4.48 9.38
N LEU A 11 15.74 4.06 8.55
CA LEU A 11 14.32 4.38 8.66
C LEU A 11 13.73 3.77 9.92
N GLY A 12 13.05 4.59 10.73
CA GLY A 12 12.32 4.15 11.90
C GLY A 12 11.02 4.94 12.09
N ILE A 13 9.98 4.26 12.58
CA ILE A 13 8.71 4.88 12.94
C ILE A 13 8.19 4.30 14.24
N ARG A 14 7.66 5.18 15.09
CA ARG A 14 7.20 4.89 16.44
C ARG A 14 5.71 5.16 16.60
N PHE A 15 4.99 4.21 17.21
CA PHE A 15 3.63 4.44 17.66
C PHE A 15 3.55 4.43 19.17
N VAL A 16 3.00 5.48 19.75
CA VAL A 16 2.73 5.56 21.19
C VAL A 16 1.32 5.03 21.44
N LYS A 17 1.21 3.99 22.28
CA LYS A 17 -0.11 3.55 22.75
C LYS A 17 -0.69 4.62 23.67
N ASN A 18 -1.45 5.54 23.11
CA ASN A 18 -2.23 6.50 23.89
C ASN A 18 -3.40 5.72 24.53
N ARG A 19 -3.15 5.14 25.71
CA ARG A 19 -4.26 4.80 26.61
C ARG A 19 -4.90 6.13 26.96
N ARG A 20 -6.02 6.48 26.33
CA ARG A 20 -6.97 7.46 26.89
C ARG A 20 -7.36 6.96 28.26
N ARG A 21 -6.58 7.32 29.29
CA ARG A 21 -7.09 7.36 30.65
C ARG A 21 -8.15 8.45 30.62
N GLN A 22 -9.40 8.09 30.79
CA GLN A 22 -10.36 9.03 31.35
C GLN A 22 -9.72 9.46 32.69
N LEU A 23 -9.09 10.63 32.68
CA LEU A 23 -8.67 11.34 33.89
C LEU A 23 -9.98 11.65 34.61
N GLN A 24 -10.33 10.82 35.59
CA GLN A 24 -11.33 11.23 36.56
C GLN A 24 -10.73 12.43 37.27
N LEU A 25 -11.36 13.60 37.11
CA LEU A 25 -10.96 14.88 37.75
C LEU A 25 -10.67 14.74 39.25
N ARG A 26 -11.13 13.69 39.87
CA ARG A 26 -10.90 13.33 41.27
C ARG A 26 -9.47 12.91 41.60
N GLU A 27 -8.70 12.37 40.63
CA GLU A 27 -7.33 11.92 40.85
C GLU A 27 -6.29 13.05 40.72
N MET A 28 -6.66 14.21 40.14
CA MET A 28 -5.79 15.37 40.03
C MET A 28 -5.50 16.05 41.38
N PHE A 29 -6.36 15.85 42.38
CA PHE A 29 -6.27 16.55 43.69
C PHE A 29 -5.56 15.74 44.78
N ILE A 30 -5.31 14.45 44.61
CA ILE A 30 -4.88 13.57 45.72
C ILE A 30 -3.41 13.12 45.65
N HIS A 31 -2.72 13.14 44.52
CA HIS A 31 -1.33 12.67 44.45
C HIS A 31 -0.44 13.56 43.61
N GLY A 32 0.29 14.47 44.28
CA GLY A 32 1.35 15.31 43.70
C GLY A 32 2.63 14.54 43.29
N ARG A 33 2.50 13.33 42.81
CA ARG A 33 3.60 12.57 42.16
C ARG A 33 3.40 12.52 40.66
N ARG A 34 4.21 13.27 39.94
CA ARG A 34 4.47 13.07 38.51
C ARG A 34 4.91 11.60 38.30
N ARG A 35 3.97 10.70 38.06
CA ARG A 35 4.31 9.44 37.40
C ARG A 35 4.65 9.79 35.96
N GLN A 36 5.89 9.60 35.57
CA GLN A 36 6.28 9.61 34.15
C GLN A 36 5.32 8.68 33.41
N PRO A 37 4.75 9.10 32.26
CA PRO A 37 4.02 8.19 31.39
C PRO A 37 4.97 7.04 31.10
N SER A 38 4.56 5.80 31.35
CA SER A 38 5.27 4.65 30.83
C SER A 38 5.10 4.73 29.30
N ASP A 39 6.09 5.29 28.61
CA ASP A 39 6.20 5.31 27.16
C ASP A 39 6.35 3.88 26.66
N SER A 40 5.24 3.16 26.56
CA SER A 40 5.22 1.91 25.81
C SER A 40 5.16 2.27 24.32
N ALA A 41 6.25 2.82 23.82
CA ALA A 41 6.44 3.06 22.40
C ALA A 41 6.64 1.72 21.70
N PHE A 42 5.86 1.47 20.66
CA PHE A 42 6.01 0.34 19.76
C PHE A 42 6.67 0.82 18.48
N TRP A 43 7.72 0.14 18.04
CA TRP A 43 8.44 0.42 16.81
C TRP A 43 8.11 -0.66 15.78
N PRO A 44 7.16 -0.43 14.87
CA PRO A 44 6.89 -1.38 13.79
C PRO A 44 8.05 -1.49 12.80
N LEU A 45 8.86 -0.42 12.65
CA LEU A 45 10.08 -0.41 11.86
C LEU A 45 11.16 0.38 12.58
N ARG A 46 12.40 -0.11 12.54
CA ARG A 46 13.56 0.60 13.05
C ARG A 46 14.86 0.10 12.39
N HIS A 47 15.76 1.04 12.06
CA HIS A 47 17.04 0.77 11.39
C HIS A 47 16.89 0.03 10.05
N VAL A 48 15.91 0.45 9.23
CA VAL A 48 15.67 -0.14 7.91
C VAL A 48 16.33 0.72 6.84
N SER A 49 17.23 0.12 6.05
CA SER A 49 17.93 0.80 4.95
C SER A 49 17.91 -0.07 3.70
N PHE A 50 17.49 0.50 2.57
CA PHE A 50 17.50 -0.15 1.25
C PHE A 50 17.38 0.90 0.15
N ASP A 51 17.70 0.49 -1.08
CA ASP A 51 17.51 1.25 -2.32
C ASP A 51 16.68 0.44 -3.31
N ILE A 52 15.71 1.05 -3.97
CA ILE A 52 14.97 0.45 -5.10
C ILE A 52 15.26 1.30 -6.33
N ARG A 53 15.61 0.66 -7.43
CA ARG A 53 15.92 1.31 -8.70
C ARG A 53 14.67 1.40 -9.59
N PRO A 54 14.63 2.35 -10.55
CA PRO A 54 13.58 2.38 -11.55
C PRO A 54 13.43 1.03 -12.27
N GLY A 55 12.20 0.55 -12.44
CA GLY A 55 11.88 -0.71 -13.10
C GLY A 55 12.10 -1.98 -12.27
N GLU A 56 12.56 -1.88 -11.02
CA GLU A 56 12.65 -3.05 -10.15
C GLU A 56 11.25 -3.47 -9.63
N ALA A 57 11.03 -4.78 -9.53
CA ALA A 57 9.87 -5.37 -8.87
C ALA A 57 10.33 -6.08 -7.59
N VAL A 58 9.92 -5.53 -6.45
CA VAL A 58 10.40 -5.90 -5.12
C VAL A 58 9.25 -6.43 -4.26
N GLY A 59 9.39 -7.66 -3.78
CA GLY A 59 8.46 -8.25 -2.83
C GLY A 59 8.86 -7.94 -1.39
N VAL A 60 7.91 -7.59 -0.53
CA VAL A 60 8.15 -7.41 0.91
C VAL A 60 7.53 -8.59 1.66
N VAL A 61 8.36 -9.35 2.33
CA VAL A 61 8.04 -10.59 3.01
C VAL A 61 8.19 -10.43 4.52
N GLY A 62 7.37 -11.13 5.32
CA GLY A 62 7.47 -11.12 6.79
C GLY A 62 6.17 -11.51 7.47
N LYS A 63 6.22 -11.87 8.76
CA LYS A 63 5.04 -12.21 9.58
C LYS A 63 4.06 -11.03 9.69
N ASN A 64 2.83 -11.31 10.11
CA ASN A 64 1.88 -10.23 10.43
C ASN A 64 2.43 -9.38 11.57
N GLY A 65 2.30 -8.05 11.42
CA GLY A 65 2.77 -7.10 12.42
C GLY A 65 4.27 -6.74 12.33
N THR A 66 5.03 -7.23 11.34
CA THR A 66 6.45 -6.88 11.16
C THR A 66 6.70 -5.53 10.50
N GLY A 67 5.64 -4.79 10.15
CA GLY A 67 5.78 -3.44 9.60
C GLY A 67 5.63 -3.32 8.09
N LYS A 68 5.26 -4.38 7.34
CA LYS A 68 5.11 -4.35 5.87
C LYS A 68 4.20 -3.23 5.37
N SER A 69 2.95 -3.19 5.84
CA SER A 69 1.99 -2.13 5.45
C SER A 69 2.42 -0.74 5.96
N THR A 70 3.14 -0.67 7.09
CA THR A 70 3.73 0.57 7.59
C THR A 70 4.82 1.07 6.64
N LEU A 71 5.66 0.17 6.14
CA LEU A 71 6.69 0.50 5.14
C LEU A 71 6.07 1.03 3.85
N LEU A 72 5.02 0.38 3.34
CA LEU A 72 4.30 0.88 2.16
C LEU A 72 3.69 2.27 2.39
N ARG A 73 3.10 2.53 3.57
CA ARG A 73 2.55 3.86 3.91
C ARG A 73 3.62 4.93 4.02
N LEU A 74 4.83 4.61 4.47
CA LEU A 74 5.99 5.51 4.46
C LEU A 74 6.42 5.82 3.01
N MET A 75 6.49 4.80 2.14
CA MET A 75 6.79 4.99 0.71
C MET A 75 5.71 5.80 -0.01
N ALA A 76 4.44 5.66 0.40
CA ALA A 76 3.32 6.43 -0.14
C ALA A 76 3.26 7.87 0.39
N GLY A 77 4.13 8.27 1.33
CA GLY A 77 4.09 9.57 1.97
C GLY A 77 2.91 9.79 2.92
N VAL A 78 2.18 8.73 3.26
CA VAL A 78 1.05 8.77 4.22
C VAL A 78 1.55 8.89 5.66
N LEU A 79 2.72 8.33 5.94
CA LEU A 79 3.40 8.42 7.23
C LEU A 79 4.74 9.13 7.06
N ILE A 80 5.16 9.83 8.12
CA ILE A 80 6.46 10.49 8.22
C ILE A 80 7.30 9.68 9.22
N PRO A 81 8.57 9.35 8.90
CA PRO A 81 9.44 8.61 9.82
C PRO A 81 9.80 9.46 11.05
N ASP A 82 9.98 8.79 12.22
CA ASP A 82 10.52 9.41 13.44
C ASP A 82 12.05 9.39 13.47
N GLU A 83 12.69 8.41 12.83
CA GLU A 83 14.14 8.26 12.71
C GLU A 83 14.51 8.02 11.24
N GLY A 84 15.68 8.52 10.83
CA GLY A 84 16.17 8.37 9.46
C GLY A 84 15.36 9.13 8.43
N GLU A 85 15.45 8.69 7.18
CA GLU A 85 14.79 9.35 6.06
C GLU A 85 14.33 8.36 4.98
N ILE A 86 13.31 8.75 4.24
CA ILE A 86 12.88 8.07 3.02
C ILE A 86 12.70 9.08 1.90
N ALA A 87 13.35 8.84 0.77
CA ALA A 87 13.20 9.63 -0.44
C ALA A 87 12.50 8.81 -1.52
N VAL A 88 11.40 9.33 -2.08
CA VAL A 88 10.64 8.72 -3.17
C VAL A 88 10.60 9.71 -4.33
N ARG A 89 11.19 9.31 -5.46
CA ARG A 89 11.39 10.15 -6.65
C ARG A 89 10.43 9.78 -7.75
N GLY A 90 9.22 10.28 -7.66
CA GLY A 90 8.16 10.05 -8.65
C GLY A 90 6.79 9.94 -8.02
N ALA A 91 5.77 10.02 -8.84
CA ALA A 91 4.41 9.83 -8.42
C ALA A 91 4.15 8.35 -8.06
N VAL A 92 3.39 8.13 -6.99
CA VAL A 92 3.08 6.80 -6.47
C VAL A 92 1.62 6.47 -6.73
N ALA A 93 1.35 5.29 -7.29
CA ALA A 93 0.02 4.70 -7.35
C ALA A 93 -0.15 3.71 -6.18
N PRO A 94 -0.77 4.10 -5.06
CA PRO A 94 -0.95 3.22 -3.92
C PRO A 94 -2.19 2.34 -4.10
N LEU A 95 -1.98 1.04 -4.31
CA LEU A 95 -3.01 0.02 -4.26
C LEU A 95 -3.14 -0.55 -2.83
N LEU A 96 -2.99 0.31 -1.82
CA LEU A 96 -3.01 -0.09 -0.39
C LEU A 96 -4.43 -0.25 0.13
N GLU A 97 -5.32 0.60 -0.34
CA GLU A 97 -6.74 0.62 0.02
C GLU A 97 -7.50 1.12 -1.21
N LEU A 98 -7.90 0.22 -2.12
CA LEU A 98 -8.52 0.56 -3.42
C LEU A 98 -9.80 1.39 -3.32
N SER A 99 -10.46 1.37 -2.17
CA SER A 99 -11.62 2.20 -1.87
C SER A 99 -11.28 3.43 -1.00
N ALA A 100 -10.01 3.62 -0.64
CA ALA A 100 -9.58 4.82 0.08
C ALA A 100 -9.75 6.05 -0.84
N GLY A 101 -10.46 7.03 -0.33
CA GLY A 101 -10.82 8.21 -1.12
C GLY A 101 -12.21 8.15 -1.73
N PHE A 102 -12.92 7.01 -1.70
CA PHE A 102 -14.31 6.97 -2.13
C PHE A 102 -15.22 7.62 -1.07
N SER A 103 -16.08 8.53 -1.54
CA SER A 103 -17.18 9.05 -0.73
C SER A 103 -18.41 8.18 -0.96
N GLY A 104 -18.96 7.61 0.12
CA GLY A 104 -20.13 6.75 0.03
C GLY A 104 -21.38 7.42 -0.56
N ASP A 105 -21.50 8.74 -0.40
CA ASP A 105 -22.65 9.51 -0.86
C ASP A 105 -22.56 9.93 -2.34
N LEU A 106 -21.37 9.87 -2.92
CA LEU A 106 -21.14 10.14 -4.32
C LEU A 106 -21.42 8.90 -5.19
N THR A 107 -21.80 9.10 -6.43
CA THR A 107 -21.95 8.04 -7.44
C THR A 107 -20.60 7.42 -7.79
N GLY A 108 -20.59 6.25 -8.45
CA GLY A 108 -19.38 5.66 -9.00
C GLY A 108 -18.68 6.62 -9.97
N ARG A 109 -19.44 7.31 -10.83
CA ARG A 109 -18.95 8.33 -11.76
C ARG A 109 -18.26 9.50 -11.05
N ASP A 110 -18.87 10.03 -10.00
CA ASP A 110 -18.30 11.15 -9.25
C ASP A 110 -17.08 10.72 -8.44
N ASN A 111 -17.08 9.50 -7.87
CA ASN A 111 -15.92 8.93 -7.21
C ASN A 111 -14.75 8.69 -8.16
N LEU A 112 -15.02 8.27 -9.41
CA LEU A 112 -13.99 8.15 -10.43
C LEU A 112 -13.34 9.51 -10.69
N GLN A 113 -14.14 10.59 -10.81
CA GLN A 113 -13.61 11.94 -10.97
C GLN A 113 -12.81 12.40 -9.73
N LEU A 114 -13.33 12.14 -8.53
CA LEU A 114 -12.69 12.50 -7.27
C LEU A 114 -11.32 11.81 -7.15
N VAL A 115 -11.28 10.48 -7.23
CA VAL A 115 -10.06 9.69 -7.06
C VAL A 115 -9.06 9.99 -8.17
N GLY A 116 -9.49 10.04 -9.42
CA GLY A 116 -8.60 10.38 -10.52
C GLY A 116 -7.98 11.78 -10.37
N SER A 117 -8.76 12.77 -9.89
CA SER A 117 -8.24 14.11 -9.62
C SER A 117 -7.25 14.13 -8.44
N LEU A 118 -7.49 13.35 -7.38
CA LEU A 118 -6.54 13.18 -6.26
C LEU A 118 -5.20 12.60 -6.73
N HIS A 119 -5.23 11.78 -7.78
CA HIS A 119 -4.05 11.23 -8.43
C HIS A 119 -3.50 12.09 -9.58
N GLY A 120 -3.96 13.33 -9.70
CA GLY A 120 -3.41 14.32 -10.64
C GLY A 120 -3.95 14.22 -12.07
N LEU A 121 -4.95 13.38 -12.34
CA LEU A 121 -5.61 13.37 -13.64
C LEU A 121 -6.48 14.63 -13.83
N THR A 122 -6.31 15.29 -14.95
CA THR A 122 -7.17 16.41 -15.33
C THR A 122 -8.56 15.91 -15.72
N ARG A 123 -9.56 16.81 -15.65
CA ARG A 123 -10.94 16.50 -16.08
C ARG A 123 -11.01 16.01 -17.54
N ALA A 124 -10.16 16.54 -18.41
CA ALA A 124 -10.09 16.13 -19.81
C ALA A 124 -9.56 14.70 -19.96
N GLN A 125 -8.48 14.35 -19.21
CA GLN A 125 -7.93 13.00 -19.20
C GLN A 125 -8.93 11.99 -18.62
N LEU A 126 -9.60 12.35 -17.50
CA LEU A 126 -10.64 11.51 -16.91
C LEU A 126 -11.80 11.26 -17.85
N LYS A 127 -12.26 12.30 -18.59
CA LYS A 127 -13.30 12.15 -19.58
C LYS A 127 -12.87 11.23 -20.73
N ALA A 128 -11.63 11.36 -21.19
CA ALA A 128 -11.09 10.52 -22.27
C ALA A 128 -10.92 9.06 -21.88
N LYS A 129 -10.59 8.79 -20.60
CA LYS A 129 -10.35 7.42 -20.05
C LYS A 129 -11.59 6.82 -19.39
N PHE A 130 -12.71 7.53 -19.35
CA PHE A 130 -13.88 7.14 -18.56
C PHE A 130 -14.44 5.78 -18.99
N ASP A 131 -14.68 5.62 -20.29
CA ASP A 131 -15.29 4.40 -20.84
C ASP A 131 -14.34 3.19 -20.63
N ASP A 132 -13.04 3.37 -20.85
CA ASP A 132 -12.03 2.33 -20.60
C ASP A 132 -11.97 1.90 -19.12
N ILE A 133 -12.09 2.87 -18.18
CA ILE A 133 -12.10 2.59 -16.75
C ILE A 133 -13.36 1.79 -16.38
N VAL A 134 -14.52 2.20 -16.89
CA VAL A 134 -15.80 1.55 -16.56
C VAL A 134 -15.87 0.16 -17.18
N GLU A 135 -15.41 -0.01 -18.43
CA GLU A 135 -15.32 -1.32 -19.10
C GLU A 135 -14.37 -2.26 -18.34
N PHE A 136 -13.20 -1.76 -17.90
CA PHE A 136 -12.27 -2.54 -17.10
C PHE A 136 -12.90 -3.01 -15.79
N ALA A 137 -13.64 -2.14 -15.10
CA ALA A 137 -14.31 -2.45 -13.84
C ALA A 137 -15.39 -3.54 -14.00
N GLY A 138 -15.93 -3.70 -15.20
CA GLY A 138 -16.89 -4.73 -15.60
C GLY A 138 -18.35 -4.34 -15.44
N GLU A 139 -19.21 -5.19 -16.00
CA GLU A 139 -20.66 -4.96 -16.21
C GLU A 139 -21.38 -4.52 -14.92
N GLN A 140 -21.11 -5.19 -13.78
CA GLN A 140 -21.75 -4.83 -12.52
C GLN A 140 -21.48 -3.38 -12.08
N VAL A 141 -20.29 -2.83 -12.36
CA VAL A 141 -19.97 -1.43 -12.08
C VAL A 141 -20.56 -0.54 -13.13
N GLN A 142 -20.52 -0.94 -14.41
CA GLN A 142 -21.04 -0.19 -15.53
C GLN A 142 -22.54 0.09 -15.36
N ASP A 143 -23.36 -0.93 -15.07
CA ASP A 143 -24.81 -0.83 -14.88
C ASP A 143 -25.19 0.05 -13.68
N ASN A 144 -24.29 0.19 -12.71
CA ASN A 144 -24.54 0.92 -11.48
C ASN A 144 -23.68 2.17 -11.34
N ILE A 145 -23.04 2.66 -12.41
CA ILE A 145 -22.06 3.75 -12.35
C ILE A 145 -22.63 5.05 -11.78
N ASP A 146 -23.92 5.29 -11.95
CA ASP A 146 -24.63 6.46 -11.45
C ASP A 146 -25.34 6.22 -10.09
N MET A 147 -25.10 5.05 -9.47
CA MET A 147 -25.56 4.73 -8.11
C MET A 147 -24.53 5.19 -7.06
N PRO A 148 -24.97 5.70 -5.88
CA PRO A 148 -24.06 6.02 -4.76
C PRO A 148 -23.22 4.81 -4.32
N VAL A 149 -21.91 5.02 -4.11
CA VAL A 149 -20.96 3.94 -3.80
C VAL A 149 -21.22 3.25 -2.46
N ARG A 150 -21.97 3.88 -1.54
CA ARG A 150 -22.45 3.19 -0.31
C ARG A 150 -23.24 1.93 -0.60
N HIS A 151 -23.90 1.84 -1.76
CA HIS A 151 -24.68 0.68 -2.19
C HIS A 151 -23.87 -0.35 -2.99
N TYR A 152 -22.60 -0.04 -3.29
CA TYR A 152 -21.72 -0.99 -3.97
C TYR A 152 -21.31 -2.13 -3.04
N SER A 153 -21.23 -3.33 -3.59
CA SER A 153 -20.57 -4.45 -2.92
C SER A 153 -19.07 -4.14 -2.72
N SER A 154 -18.41 -4.87 -1.80
CA SER A 154 -16.96 -4.75 -1.64
C SER A 154 -16.20 -5.05 -2.94
N GLY A 155 -16.66 -6.04 -3.72
CA GLY A 155 -16.10 -6.37 -5.02
C GLY A 155 -16.23 -5.23 -6.03
N MET A 156 -17.39 -4.58 -6.15
CA MET A 156 -17.58 -3.43 -7.05
C MET A 156 -16.64 -2.26 -6.68
N LYS A 157 -16.47 -1.97 -5.38
CA LYS A 157 -15.55 -0.92 -4.91
C LYS A 157 -14.11 -1.22 -5.32
N VAL A 158 -13.66 -2.46 -5.13
CA VAL A 158 -12.31 -2.90 -5.50
C VAL A 158 -12.11 -2.83 -7.01
N ARG A 159 -13.09 -3.31 -7.80
CA ARG A 159 -13.06 -3.25 -9.26
C ARG A 159 -12.93 -1.82 -9.77
N LEU A 160 -13.76 -0.89 -9.28
CA LEU A 160 -13.71 0.52 -9.68
C LEU A 160 -12.39 1.16 -9.25
N GLY A 161 -11.94 0.94 -8.00
CA GLY A 161 -10.68 1.48 -7.49
C GLY A 161 -9.46 1.01 -8.30
N PHE A 162 -9.37 -0.30 -8.58
CA PHE A 162 -8.29 -0.84 -9.39
C PHE A 162 -8.34 -0.29 -10.84
N ALA A 163 -9.52 -0.21 -11.43
CA ALA A 163 -9.69 0.30 -12.78
C ALA A 163 -9.17 1.74 -12.95
N VAL A 164 -9.43 2.61 -11.95
CA VAL A 164 -8.88 3.98 -11.94
C VAL A 164 -7.35 3.95 -11.88
N ILE A 165 -6.79 3.20 -10.91
CA ILE A 165 -5.34 3.17 -10.68
C ILE A 165 -4.60 2.53 -11.85
N ALA A 166 -5.18 1.53 -12.51
CA ALA A 166 -4.61 0.90 -13.71
C ALA A 166 -4.41 1.88 -14.89
N GLN A 167 -5.16 2.99 -14.91
CA GLN A 167 -5.05 4.04 -15.92
C GLN A 167 -4.12 5.19 -15.53
N LEU A 168 -3.56 5.16 -14.31
CA LEU A 168 -2.57 6.15 -13.90
C LEU A 168 -1.21 5.86 -14.54
N GLU A 169 -0.50 6.93 -14.90
CA GLU A 169 0.85 6.83 -15.51
C GLU A 169 1.96 7.01 -14.46
N HIS A 170 1.72 6.55 -13.24
CA HIS A 170 2.67 6.69 -12.14
C HIS A 170 3.81 5.67 -12.28
N PRO A 171 5.08 6.11 -12.09
CA PRO A 171 6.25 5.23 -12.24
C PRO A 171 6.39 4.20 -11.11
N ILE A 172 5.71 4.41 -9.98
CA ILE A 172 5.82 3.56 -8.80
C ILE A 172 4.44 3.00 -8.44
N LEU A 173 4.35 1.68 -8.32
CA LEU A 173 3.17 0.94 -7.89
C LEU A 173 3.43 0.34 -6.51
N LEU A 174 2.60 0.67 -5.51
CA LEU A 174 2.63 0.07 -4.18
C LEU A 174 1.39 -0.79 -3.98
N VAL A 175 1.56 -2.09 -3.79
CA VAL A 175 0.47 -3.07 -3.71
C VAL A 175 0.51 -3.79 -2.37
N ASP A 176 -0.59 -3.74 -1.60
CA ASP A 176 -0.76 -4.43 -0.32
C ASP A 176 -1.93 -5.42 -0.42
N GLU A 177 -1.65 -6.72 -0.52
CA GLU A 177 -2.60 -7.86 -0.46
C GLU A 177 -3.87 -7.76 -1.33
N VAL A 178 -4.09 -6.66 -2.00
CA VAL A 178 -5.35 -6.32 -2.68
C VAL A 178 -5.61 -7.15 -3.94
N MET A 179 -4.58 -7.85 -4.46
CA MET A 179 -4.69 -8.71 -5.64
C MET A 179 -5.55 -9.97 -5.42
N ALA A 180 -5.91 -10.26 -4.16
CA ALA A 180 -6.70 -11.44 -3.80
C ALA A 180 -8.23 -11.19 -3.84
N VAL A 181 -8.69 -9.96 -4.15
CA VAL A 181 -10.10 -9.57 -4.06
C VAL A 181 -10.77 -9.56 -5.44
N GLY A 182 -11.92 -10.21 -5.53
CA GLY A 182 -12.71 -10.35 -6.76
C GLY A 182 -12.89 -11.80 -7.17
N ASP A 183 -13.61 -12.03 -8.25
CA ASP A 183 -13.69 -13.33 -8.90
C ASP A 183 -12.42 -13.65 -9.72
N SER A 184 -12.32 -14.89 -10.19
CA SER A 184 -11.15 -15.37 -10.94
C SER A 184 -10.91 -14.59 -12.23
N GLU A 185 -11.97 -14.15 -12.91
CA GLU A 185 -11.86 -13.39 -14.16
C GLU A 185 -11.24 -12.00 -13.93
N PHE A 186 -11.74 -11.29 -12.93
CA PHE A 186 -11.19 -9.97 -12.59
C PHE A 186 -9.75 -10.07 -12.08
N LYS A 187 -9.43 -11.12 -11.32
CA LYS A 187 -8.07 -11.38 -10.86
C LYS A 187 -7.10 -11.55 -12.04
N GLU A 188 -7.47 -12.30 -13.08
CA GLU A 188 -6.65 -12.46 -14.28
C GLU A 188 -6.48 -11.13 -15.04
N LYS A 189 -7.52 -10.29 -15.13
CA LYS A 189 -7.40 -8.93 -15.70
C LYS A 189 -6.41 -8.07 -14.91
N CYS A 190 -6.46 -8.13 -13.57
CA CYS A 190 -5.50 -7.42 -12.71
C CYS A 190 -4.07 -7.91 -12.95
N TYR A 191 -3.86 -9.22 -13.02
CA TYR A 191 -2.55 -9.83 -13.27
C TYR A 191 -1.98 -9.43 -14.63
N ALA A 192 -2.75 -9.55 -15.70
CA ALA A 192 -2.35 -9.12 -17.04
C ALA A 192 -1.99 -7.63 -17.07
N THR A 193 -2.75 -6.79 -16.35
CA THR A 193 -2.45 -5.36 -16.23
C THR A 193 -1.14 -5.12 -15.50
N MET A 194 -0.89 -5.81 -14.38
CA MET A 194 0.38 -5.69 -13.65
C MET A 194 1.58 -6.10 -14.50
N GLU A 195 1.47 -7.22 -15.24
CA GLU A 195 2.52 -7.67 -16.16
C GLU A 195 2.82 -6.63 -17.24
N ARG A 196 1.77 -6.03 -17.83
CA ARG A 196 1.91 -4.96 -18.81
C ARG A 196 2.62 -3.74 -18.21
N LEU A 197 2.21 -3.28 -17.02
CA LEU A 197 2.80 -2.13 -16.34
C LEU A 197 4.29 -2.36 -16.01
N LEU A 198 4.65 -3.58 -15.60
CA LEU A 198 6.05 -3.97 -15.37
C LEU A 198 6.85 -4.01 -16.67
N ALA A 199 6.26 -4.53 -17.75
CA ALA A 199 6.91 -4.53 -19.08
C ALA A 199 7.13 -3.11 -19.63
N GLU A 200 6.29 -2.14 -19.23
CA GLU A 200 6.48 -0.70 -19.50
C GLU A 200 7.60 -0.06 -18.65
N GLY A 201 8.26 -0.81 -17.77
CA GLY A 201 9.37 -0.34 -16.94
C GLY A 201 8.95 0.34 -15.65
N ARG A 202 7.72 0.15 -15.17
CA ARG A 202 7.28 0.67 -13.87
C ARG A 202 7.91 -0.10 -12.73
N THR A 203 8.12 0.58 -11.62
CA THR A 203 8.66 0.02 -10.38
C THR A 203 7.51 -0.52 -9.54
N LEU A 204 7.66 -1.74 -9.01
CA LEU A 204 6.66 -2.38 -8.14
C LEU A 204 7.23 -2.63 -6.76
N VAL A 205 6.46 -2.31 -5.73
CA VAL A 205 6.65 -2.85 -4.38
C VAL A 205 5.39 -3.62 -3.99
N LEU A 206 5.53 -4.92 -3.81
CA LEU A 206 4.42 -5.84 -3.55
C LEU A 206 4.53 -6.45 -2.17
N VAL A 207 3.50 -6.28 -1.35
CA VAL A 207 3.25 -7.08 -0.15
C VAL A 207 2.19 -8.12 -0.49
N SER A 208 2.48 -9.39 -0.31
CA SER A 208 1.50 -10.46 -0.48
C SER A 208 1.80 -11.62 0.48
N HIS A 209 0.76 -12.28 0.95
CA HIS A 209 0.88 -13.56 1.66
C HIS A 209 0.90 -14.75 0.70
N ASN A 210 0.63 -14.52 -0.58
CA ASN A 210 0.67 -15.55 -1.60
C ASN A 210 2.05 -15.59 -2.26
N GLU A 211 2.79 -16.66 -2.02
CA GLU A 211 4.11 -16.86 -2.61
C GLU A 211 4.09 -16.88 -4.14
N SER A 212 3.00 -17.36 -4.74
CA SER A 212 2.88 -17.40 -6.20
C SER A 212 2.82 -16.00 -6.79
N ASP A 213 2.18 -15.03 -6.11
CA ASP A 213 2.14 -13.64 -6.56
C ASP A 213 3.53 -13.00 -6.46
N LEU A 214 4.23 -13.23 -5.34
CA LEU A 214 5.59 -12.72 -5.14
C LEU A 214 6.56 -13.28 -6.18
N THR A 215 6.52 -14.58 -6.45
CA THR A 215 7.41 -15.22 -7.45
C THR A 215 7.04 -14.88 -8.89
N ARG A 216 5.76 -14.57 -9.17
CA ARG A 216 5.28 -14.16 -10.49
C ARG A 216 5.76 -12.76 -10.85
N PHE A 217 5.65 -11.81 -9.93
CA PHE A 217 5.86 -10.40 -10.21
C PHE A 217 7.22 -9.87 -9.76
N CYS A 218 7.85 -10.46 -8.74
CA CYS A 218 9.05 -9.89 -8.11
C CYS A 218 10.30 -10.75 -8.39
N THR A 219 11.42 -10.09 -8.65
CA THR A 219 12.74 -10.74 -8.77
C THR A 219 13.56 -10.59 -7.49
N ARG A 220 13.30 -9.52 -6.71
CA ARG A 220 13.98 -9.17 -5.45
C ARG A 220 13.00 -9.23 -4.30
N GLY A 221 13.49 -9.56 -3.10
CA GLY A 221 12.71 -9.64 -1.88
C GLY A 221 13.38 -8.93 -0.71
N LEU A 222 12.60 -8.14 0.02
CA LEU A 222 12.96 -7.54 1.30
C LEU A 222 12.26 -8.34 2.41
N PHE A 223 13.04 -9.07 3.20
CA PHE A 223 12.49 -9.81 4.33
C PHE A 223 12.55 -8.97 5.60
N LEU A 224 11.39 -8.65 6.16
CA LEU A 224 11.24 -7.92 7.41
C LEU A 224 10.99 -8.90 8.56
N ASP A 225 11.83 -8.80 9.59
CA ASP A 225 11.66 -9.52 10.84
C ASP A 225 11.81 -8.57 12.03
N HIS A 226 10.87 -8.65 13.00
CA HIS A 226 10.84 -7.79 14.19
C HIS A 226 11.09 -6.29 13.91
N GLY A 227 10.52 -5.79 12.81
CA GLY A 227 10.63 -4.38 12.41
C GLY A 227 11.98 -3.99 11.81
N ARG A 228 12.83 -4.94 11.45
CA ARG A 228 14.13 -4.74 10.83
C ARG A 228 14.20 -5.42 9.47
N LEU A 229 15.04 -4.92 8.59
CA LEU A 229 15.38 -5.60 7.35
C LEU A 229 16.40 -6.72 7.67
N ALA A 230 15.91 -7.96 7.68
CA ALA A 230 16.72 -9.12 8.00
C ALA A 230 17.47 -9.66 6.76
N LEU A 231 16.87 -9.50 5.56
CA LEU A 231 17.48 -9.91 4.30
C LEU A 231 17.00 -9.01 3.15
N ASP A 232 17.93 -8.65 2.28
CA ASP A 232 17.70 -8.00 0.99
C ASP A 232 18.41 -8.86 -0.07
N GLY A 233 17.64 -9.57 -0.87
CA GLY A 233 18.17 -10.56 -1.82
C GLY A 233 17.16 -10.88 -2.92
N THR A 234 17.28 -12.07 -3.52
CA THR A 234 16.26 -12.56 -4.44
C THR A 234 14.95 -12.84 -3.70
N VAL A 235 13.83 -12.79 -4.43
CA VAL A 235 12.52 -13.12 -3.83
C VAL A 235 12.49 -14.53 -3.22
N ARG A 236 13.22 -15.48 -3.82
CA ARG A 236 13.33 -16.86 -3.30
C ARG A 236 14.08 -16.91 -1.99
N GLU A 237 15.24 -16.26 -1.89
CA GLU A 237 15.99 -16.18 -0.63
C GLU A 237 15.16 -15.54 0.50
N ALA A 238 14.40 -14.48 0.18
CA ALA A 238 13.52 -13.83 1.15
C ALA A 238 12.39 -14.75 1.62
N LEU A 239 11.79 -15.53 0.71
CA LEU A 239 10.76 -16.52 1.04
C LEU A 239 11.32 -17.69 1.85
N ASP A 240 12.50 -18.20 1.52
CA ASP A 240 13.16 -19.30 2.24
C ASP A 240 13.55 -18.86 3.67
N ALA A 241 14.08 -17.65 3.83
CA ALA A 241 14.37 -17.06 5.13
C ALA A 241 13.09 -16.91 5.98
N TYR A 242 11.99 -16.48 5.38
CA TYR A 242 10.68 -16.40 6.05
C TYR A 242 10.18 -17.77 6.51
N LYS A 243 10.26 -18.80 5.65
CA LYS A 243 9.85 -20.19 5.98
C LYS A 243 10.70 -20.79 7.10
N GLY A 244 12.01 -20.55 7.09
CA GLY A 244 12.92 -20.99 8.15
C GLY A 244 12.52 -20.47 9.53
N LEU A 245 11.96 -19.26 9.62
CA LEU A 245 11.48 -18.68 10.88
C LEU A 245 10.06 -19.14 11.30
N VAL A 246 9.29 -19.73 10.40
CA VAL A 246 7.95 -20.24 10.71
C VAL A 246 8.01 -21.67 11.26
N HIS A 247 9.09 -22.41 10.96
CA HIS A 247 9.28 -23.80 11.35
C HIS A 247 10.17 -23.98 12.61
N THR A 248 10.65 -22.87 13.19
CA THR A 248 11.34 -22.81 14.49
C THR A 248 10.42 -22.22 15.55
#